data_094a6957a2cb523723dfc245a1c3229d
#
_entry.id   094a6957a2cb523723dfc245a1c3229d
#
_cell.length_a   1.000
_cell.length_b   1.000
_cell.length_c   1.000
_cell.angle_alpha   90.00
_cell.angle_beta   90.00
_cell.angle_gamma   90.00
#
_symmetry.space_group_name_H-M   'P 1'
#
loop_
_entity.id
_entity.type
_entity.pdbx_description
1 polymer ?
#
loop_
_entity_poly.entity_id
_entity_poly.type
_entity_poly.pdbx_seq_one_letter_code
_entity_poly.pdbx_strand_id
1 'polypeptide(L)'
;MVRRMNGLQETTKGNFKKCVSTIRNRLLQDLEQACYQRYSMNAKDRSKIQLTYQENLYYQRLTDWLNDSARIHKDWKLNLKDLVKERAYTLTNRLVILMQLECRNLRKVKLISQGLEKSAFRTEQEYFIALSQGDDQGFGFILQQVWDQLALELPALFEYSEIHECIPIP
;
A
#
# COMPACT_ATOMS: atom_id res chain seq x y z
N MET A 1 -10.95 41.23 -5.27
CA MET A 1 -9.76 40.33 -5.17
C MET A 1 -10.06 38.95 -4.53
N VAL A 2 -11.02 38.83 -3.63
CA VAL A 2 -11.38 37.59 -2.90
C VAL A 2 -11.97 36.47 -3.79
N ARG A 3 -12.75 36.79 -4.84
CA ARG A 3 -13.40 35.79 -5.72
C ARG A 3 -12.43 34.93 -6.56
N ARG A 4 -11.22 35.45 -6.93
CA ARG A 4 -10.23 34.67 -7.69
C ARG A 4 -9.51 33.62 -6.85
N MET A 5 -9.35 33.84 -5.54
CA MET A 5 -8.72 32.87 -4.64
C MET A 5 -9.63 31.65 -4.40
N ASN A 6 -10.94 31.83 -4.32
CA ASN A 6 -11.88 30.75 -4.11
C ASN A 6 -11.92 29.76 -5.32
N GLY A 7 -11.89 30.27 -6.55
CA GLY A 7 -11.89 29.43 -7.75
C GLY A 7 -10.61 28.61 -7.91
N LEU A 8 -9.45 29.16 -7.54
CA LEU A 8 -8.18 28.42 -7.52
C LEU A 8 -8.15 27.33 -6.45
N GLN A 9 -8.72 27.57 -5.28
CA GLN A 9 -8.84 26.57 -4.21
C GLN A 9 -9.77 25.42 -4.60
N GLU A 10 -10.92 25.69 -5.25
CA GLU A 10 -11.83 24.65 -5.71
C GLU A 10 -11.22 23.77 -6.80
N THR A 11 -10.51 24.35 -7.77
CA THR A 11 -9.83 23.61 -8.83
C THR A 11 -8.71 22.71 -8.25
N THR A 12 -7.94 23.22 -7.32
CA THR A 12 -6.87 22.47 -6.65
C THR A 12 -7.46 21.33 -5.82
N LYS A 13 -8.52 21.57 -5.08
CA LYS A 13 -9.27 20.56 -4.31
C LYS A 13 -9.84 19.46 -5.21
N GLY A 14 -10.40 19.85 -6.36
CA GLY A 14 -10.92 18.95 -7.37
C GLY A 14 -9.84 18.03 -7.96
N ASN A 15 -8.68 18.60 -8.31
CA ASN A 15 -7.54 17.86 -8.84
C ASN A 15 -6.95 16.90 -7.80
N PHE A 16 -6.82 17.34 -6.55
CA PHE A 16 -6.38 16.48 -5.44
C PHE A 16 -7.32 15.29 -5.24
N LYS A 17 -8.64 15.54 -5.20
CA LYS A 17 -9.64 14.47 -5.08
C LYS A 17 -9.53 13.46 -6.23
N LYS A 18 -9.35 13.92 -7.47
CA LYS A 18 -9.16 13.04 -8.63
C LYS A 18 -7.89 12.20 -8.49
N CYS A 19 -6.78 12.80 -8.10
CA CYS A 19 -5.50 12.11 -7.91
C CYS A 19 -5.62 11.00 -6.85
N VAL A 20 -6.15 11.32 -5.67
CA VAL A 20 -6.37 10.34 -4.60
C VAL A 20 -7.29 9.20 -5.05
N SER A 21 -8.36 9.53 -5.78
CA SER A 21 -9.29 8.55 -6.33
C SER A 21 -8.62 7.63 -7.35
N THR A 22 -7.75 8.17 -8.20
CA THR A 22 -6.99 7.39 -9.20
C THR A 22 -6.02 6.43 -8.52
N ILE A 23 -5.23 6.91 -7.56
CA ILE A 23 -4.29 6.08 -6.77
C ILE A 23 -5.04 4.94 -6.09
N ARG A 24 -6.13 5.26 -5.40
CA ARG A 24 -6.94 4.27 -4.69
C ARG A 24 -7.49 3.20 -5.63
N ASN A 25 -8.06 3.60 -6.78
CA ASN A 25 -8.65 2.66 -7.73
C ASN A 25 -7.57 1.77 -8.35
N ARG A 26 -6.39 2.32 -8.60
CA ARG A 26 -5.26 1.54 -9.09
C ARG A 26 -4.80 0.53 -8.03
N LEU A 27 -4.63 0.94 -6.79
CA LEU A 27 -4.26 0.06 -5.69
C LEU A 27 -5.28 -1.07 -5.48
N LEU A 28 -6.58 -0.79 -5.62
CA LEU A 28 -7.61 -1.83 -5.53
C LEU A 28 -7.39 -2.94 -6.55
N GLN A 29 -7.12 -2.58 -7.80
CA GLN A 29 -6.90 -3.54 -8.89
C GLN A 29 -5.58 -4.29 -8.70
N ASP A 30 -4.50 -3.57 -8.42
CA ASP A 30 -3.16 -4.13 -8.33
C ASP A 30 -3.02 -5.07 -7.11
N LEU A 31 -3.59 -4.71 -5.94
CA LEU A 31 -3.58 -5.56 -4.75
C LEU A 31 -4.42 -6.85 -4.95
N GLU A 32 -5.61 -6.74 -5.55
CA GLU A 32 -6.43 -7.92 -5.86
C GLU A 32 -5.69 -8.84 -6.83
N GLN A 33 -5.11 -8.28 -7.88
CA GLN A 33 -4.33 -9.03 -8.86
C GLN A 33 -3.09 -9.68 -8.23
N ALA A 34 -2.37 -8.97 -7.36
CA ALA A 34 -1.21 -9.49 -6.65
C ALA A 34 -1.58 -10.72 -5.78
N CYS A 35 -2.72 -10.70 -5.09
CA CYS A 35 -3.21 -11.87 -4.35
C CYS A 35 -3.43 -13.07 -5.27
N TYR A 36 -4.08 -12.85 -6.42
CA TYR A 36 -4.34 -13.94 -7.37
C TYR A 36 -3.05 -14.48 -8.00
N GLN A 37 -2.12 -13.61 -8.35
CA GLN A 37 -0.86 -14.02 -9.00
C GLN A 37 0.07 -14.70 -8.00
N ARG A 38 0.37 -14.05 -6.87
CA ARG A 38 1.37 -14.53 -5.91
C ARG A 38 0.96 -15.82 -5.24
N TYR A 39 -0.30 -15.92 -4.84
CA TYR A 39 -0.81 -17.09 -4.13
C TYR A 39 -1.54 -18.07 -5.04
N SER A 40 -1.64 -17.80 -6.34
CA SER A 40 -2.38 -18.63 -7.31
C SER A 40 -3.76 -19.04 -6.79
N MET A 41 -4.51 -18.09 -6.21
CA MET A 41 -5.77 -18.36 -5.50
C MET A 41 -6.85 -19.01 -6.37
N ASN A 42 -6.75 -18.87 -7.71
CA ASN A 42 -7.66 -19.50 -8.68
C ASN A 42 -7.18 -20.87 -9.16
N ALA A 43 -6.01 -21.36 -8.73
CA ALA A 43 -5.50 -22.63 -9.20
C ALA A 43 -6.35 -23.81 -8.68
N LYS A 44 -6.79 -24.66 -9.59
CA LYS A 44 -7.53 -25.92 -9.26
C LYS A 44 -6.62 -26.93 -8.57
N ASP A 45 -5.36 -26.99 -8.95
CA ASP A 45 -4.34 -27.88 -8.40
C ASP A 45 -3.20 -27.03 -7.82
N ARG A 46 -3.05 -27.09 -6.52
CA ARG A 46 -2.05 -26.32 -5.77
C ARG A 46 -0.73 -27.08 -5.57
N SER A 47 -0.67 -28.36 -5.91
CA SER A 47 0.52 -29.19 -5.70
C SER A 47 1.75 -28.69 -6.48
N LYS A 48 1.53 -27.90 -7.53
CA LYS A 48 2.56 -27.34 -8.41
C LYS A 48 3.00 -25.93 -8.05
N ILE A 49 2.39 -25.31 -7.03
CA ILE A 49 2.68 -23.94 -6.63
C ILE A 49 3.81 -23.95 -5.63
N GLN A 50 4.94 -23.38 -6.01
CA GLN A 50 6.09 -23.22 -5.14
C GLN A 50 6.00 -21.85 -4.45
N LEU A 51 5.62 -21.85 -3.19
CA LEU A 51 5.68 -20.69 -2.31
C LEU A 51 6.89 -20.83 -1.38
N THR A 52 7.54 -19.73 -1.07
CA THR A 52 8.52 -19.69 0.02
C THR A 52 7.83 -20.01 1.35
N TYR A 53 8.60 -20.33 2.39
CA TYR A 53 8.05 -20.57 3.73
C TYR A 53 7.18 -19.43 4.22
N GLN A 54 7.63 -18.17 4.04
CA GLN A 54 6.93 -16.98 4.49
C GLN A 54 5.65 -16.73 3.68
N GLU A 55 5.71 -16.90 2.36
CA GLU A 55 4.53 -16.80 1.49
C GLU A 55 3.47 -17.85 1.83
N ASN A 56 3.91 -19.04 2.19
CA ASN A 56 2.98 -20.10 2.60
C ASN A 56 2.29 -19.75 3.93
N LEU A 57 3.03 -19.19 4.88
CA LEU A 57 2.48 -18.73 6.15
C LEU A 57 1.43 -17.61 5.92
N TYR A 58 1.75 -16.61 5.10
CA TYR A 58 0.82 -15.54 4.76
C TYR A 58 -0.41 -16.05 4.02
N TYR A 59 -0.22 -16.98 3.09
CA TYR A 59 -1.33 -17.62 2.39
C TYR A 59 -2.25 -18.37 3.34
N GLN A 60 -1.72 -19.16 4.26
CA GLN A 60 -2.51 -19.88 5.25
C GLN A 60 -3.33 -18.92 6.12
N ARG A 61 -2.68 -17.90 6.70
CA ARG A 61 -3.39 -16.88 7.49
C ARG A 61 -4.49 -16.17 6.70
N LEU A 62 -4.21 -15.83 5.44
CA LEU A 62 -5.21 -15.20 4.58
C LEU A 62 -6.38 -16.13 4.30
N THR A 63 -6.14 -17.40 3.97
CA THR A 63 -7.21 -18.36 3.69
C THR A 63 -8.03 -18.70 4.91
N ASP A 64 -7.41 -18.83 6.08
CA ASP A 64 -8.12 -19.05 7.35
C ASP A 64 -9.03 -17.87 7.66
N TRP A 65 -8.53 -16.66 7.50
CA TRP A 65 -9.31 -15.44 7.70
C TRP A 65 -10.47 -15.34 6.70
N LEU A 66 -10.25 -15.64 5.42
CA LEU A 66 -11.27 -15.56 4.37
C LEU A 66 -12.40 -16.59 4.56
N ASN A 67 -12.08 -17.75 5.12
CA ASN A 67 -13.02 -18.86 5.34
C ASN A 67 -13.61 -18.86 6.76
N ASP A 68 -13.24 -17.92 7.61
CA ASP A 68 -13.80 -17.84 8.96
C ASP A 68 -15.33 -17.67 8.90
N SER A 69 -16.02 -18.53 9.62
CA SER A 69 -17.49 -18.55 9.70
C SER A 69 -18.11 -17.27 10.26
N ALA A 70 -17.32 -16.48 10.98
CA ALA A 70 -17.71 -15.16 11.51
C ALA A 70 -17.70 -14.04 10.45
N ARG A 71 -17.24 -14.30 9.22
CA ARG A 71 -17.21 -13.30 8.16
C ARG A 71 -18.61 -13.00 7.61
N ILE A 72 -18.75 -11.76 7.12
CA ILE A 72 -20.02 -11.22 6.61
C ILE A 72 -20.51 -12.03 5.40
N HIS A 73 -19.57 -12.43 4.54
CA HIS A 73 -19.89 -13.15 3.30
C HIS A 73 -19.50 -14.63 3.41
N LYS A 74 -20.40 -15.50 2.93
CA LYS A 74 -20.08 -16.93 2.76
C LYS A 74 -19.13 -17.18 1.60
N ASP A 75 -19.07 -16.25 0.63
CA ASP A 75 -18.16 -16.31 -0.50
C ASP A 75 -16.83 -15.62 -0.12
N TRP A 76 -15.77 -16.41 -0.04
CA TRP A 76 -14.43 -15.92 0.27
C TRP A 76 -13.92 -14.83 -0.70
N LYS A 77 -14.41 -14.83 -1.95
CA LYS A 77 -14.03 -13.78 -2.93
C LYS A 77 -14.56 -12.40 -2.55
N LEU A 78 -15.75 -12.35 -1.97
CA LEU A 78 -16.32 -11.10 -1.46
C LEU A 78 -15.56 -10.63 -0.21
N ASN A 79 -15.20 -11.54 0.69
CA ASN A 79 -14.36 -11.20 1.84
C ASN A 79 -12.97 -10.70 1.41
N LEU A 80 -12.37 -11.32 0.39
CA LEU A 80 -11.09 -10.83 -0.18
C LEU A 80 -11.23 -9.42 -0.76
N LYS A 81 -12.30 -9.12 -1.49
CA LYS A 81 -12.54 -7.77 -2.03
C LYS A 81 -12.68 -6.73 -0.93
N ASP A 82 -13.37 -7.04 0.14
CA ASP A 82 -13.51 -6.11 1.27
C ASP A 82 -12.15 -5.89 1.96
N LEU A 83 -11.38 -6.94 2.18
CA LEU A 83 -10.04 -6.84 2.78
C LEU A 83 -9.08 -6.04 1.90
N VAL A 84 -9.07 -6.29 0.58
CA VAL A 84 -8.28 -5.53 -0.40
C VAL A 84 -8.69 -4.05 -0.39
N LYS A 85 -9.98 -3.77 -0.26
CA LYS A 85 -10.49 -2.40 -0.18
C LYS A 85 -9.99 -1.69 1.09
N GLU A 86 -10.05 -2.34 2.24
CA GLU A 86 -9.51 -1.80 3.49
C GLU A 86 -8.00 -1.53 3.36
N ARG A 87 -7.24 -2.46 2.81
CA ARG A 87 -5.81 -2.32 2.57
C ARG A 87 -5.51 -1.14 1.64
N ALA A 88 -6.23 -1.03 0.52
CA ALA A 88 -6.05 0.07 -0.44
C ALA A 88 -6.33 1.43 0.19
N TYR A 89 -7.35 1.53 1.03
CA TYR A 89 -7.66 2.78 1.73
C TYR A 89 -6.59 3.14 2.75
N THR A 90 -6.12 2.16 3.51
CA THR A 90 -5.04 2.35 4.48
C THR A 90 -3.77 2.84 3.79
N LEU A 91 -3.34 2.18 2.71
CA LEU A 91 -2.18 2.59 1.92
C LEU A 91 -2.33 3.99 1.33
N THR A 92 -3.50 4.29 0.74
CA THR A 92 -3.78 5.61 0.18
C THR A 92 -3.69 6.69 1.25
N ASN A 93 -4.28 6.47 2.41
CA ASN A 93 -4.24 7.44 3.52
C ASN A 93 -2.81 7.66 4.01
N ARG A 94 -2.03 6.60 4.19
CA ARG A 94 -0.63 6.67 4.61
C ARG A 94 0.22 7.46 3.61
N LEU A 95 0.05 7.21 2.31
CA LEU A 95 0.75 7.96 1.25
C LEU A 95 0.37 9.44 1.26
N VAL A 96 -0.92 9.77 1.41
CA VAL A 96 -1.39 11.16 1.49
C VAL A 96 -0.82 11.87 2.72
N ILE A 97 -0.79 11.21 3.87
CA ILE A 97 -0.20 11.77 5.10
C ILE A 97 1.29 11.99 4.91
N LEU A 98 2.03 11.01 4.40
CA LEU A 98 3.44 11.13 4.12
C LEU A 98 3.74 12.31 3.19
N MET A 99 2.97 12.42 2.09
CA MET A 99 3.09 13.54 1.16
C MET A 99 2.84 14.89 1.86
N GLN A 100 1.85 14.98 2.74
CA GLN A 100 1.58 16.21 3.49
C GLN A 100 2.71 16.57 4.46
N LEU A 101 3.26 15.59 5.18
CA LEU A 101 4.39 15.78 6.09
C LEU A 101 5.61 16.31 5.33
N GLU A 102 5.90 15.75 4.16
CA GLU A 102 7.00 16.16 3.31
C GLU A 102 6.79 17.57 2.71
N CYS A 103 5.59 17.84 2.18
CA CYS A 103 5.28 19.15 1.59
C CYS A 103 5.31 20.30 2.61
N ARG A 104 4.98 20.01 3.87
CA ARG A 104 5.04 20.99 4.97
C ARG A 104 6.40 21.08 5.64
N ASN A 105 7.41 20.36 5.12
CA ASN A 105 8.75 20.25 5.70
C ASN A 105 8.76 19.76 7.17
N LEU A 106 7.74 19.02 7.57
CA LEU A 106 7.69 18.36 8.88
C LEU A 106 8.58 17.12 8.91
N ARG A 107 9.01 16.65 7.75
CA ARG A 107 9.96 15.57 7.56
C ARG A 107 11.14 16.06 6.73
N LYS A 108 12.38 15.80 7.21
CA LYS A 108 13.61 16.23 6.51
C LYS A 108 13.86 15.42 5.24
N VAL A 109 13.64 14.10 5.33
CA VAL A 109 13.86 13.17 4.21
C VAL A 109 12.58 13.09 3.38
N LYS A 110 12.67 13.42 2.11
CA LYS A 110 11.54 13.45 1.18
C LYS A 110 11.62 12.25 0.24
N LEU A 111 10.66 11.35 0.33
CA LEU A 111 10.59 10.13 -0.50
C LEU A 111 9.70 10.31 -1.72
N ILE A 112 8.56 10.96 -1.58
CA ILE A 112 7.51 10.97 -2.60
C ILE A 112 7.19 12.36 -3.16
N SER A 113 7.36 13.43 -2.36
CA SER A 113 6.89 14.77 -2.75
C SER A 113 7.72 15.46 -3.85
N GLN A 114 8.94 14.99 -4.11
CA GLN A 114 9.83 15.54 -5.13
C GLN A 114 9.93 14.68 -6.40
N GLY A 115 9.16 13.59 -6.47
CA GLY A 115 9.30 12.55 -7.50
C GLY A 115 10.48 11.61 -7.21
N LEU A 116 10.40 10.41 -7.76
CA LEU A 116 11.36 9.34 -7.49
C LEU A 116 12.81 9.69 -7.89
N GLU A 117 12.97 10.50 -8.92
CA GLU A 117 14.32 10.88 -9.40
C GLU A 117 15.10 11.80 -8.46
N LYS A 118 14.39 12.62 -7.67
CA LYS A 118 14.99 13.58 -6.72
C LYS A 118 14.76 13.16 -5.27
N SER A 119 14.19 11.99 -5.06
CA SER A 119 13.86 11.54 -3.72
C SER A 119 15.09 11.01 -3.00
N ALA A 120 15.05 11.05 -1.67
CA ALA A 120 16.03 10.38 -0.83
C ALA A 120 16.08 8.86 -1.06
N PHE A 121 15.06 8.28 -1.70
CA PHE A 121 15.02 6.90 -2.14
C PHE A 121 16.24 6.52 -3.01
N ARG A 122 16.65 7.37 -3.94
CA ARG A 122 17.84 7.11 -4.77
C ARG A 122 19.12 7.03 -3.95
N THR A 123 19.28 7.93 -2.99
CA THR A 123 20.43 7.91 -2.10
C THR A 123 20.46 6.65 -1.25
N GLU A 124 19.31 6.26 -0.69
CA GLU A 124 19.18 5.01 0.07
C GLU A 124 19.41 3.78 -0.82
N GLN A 125 18.92 3.79 -2.06
CA GLN A 125 19.11 2.71 -3.02
C GLN A 125 20.59 2.50 -3.36
N GLU A 126 21.38 3.56 -3.48
CA GLU A 126 22.82 3.47 -3.72
C GLU A 126 23.56 2.78 -2.57
N TYR A 127 23.11 2.95 -1.33
CA TYR A 127 23.65 2.27 -0.15
C TYR A 127 23.22 0.80 -0.04
N PHE A 128 22.05 0.47 -0.58
CA PHE A 128 21.45 -0.87 -0.45
C PHE A 128 21.24 -1.54 -1.80
N ILE A 129 22.33 -1.75 -2.55
CA ILE A 129 22.28 -2.39 -3.88
C ILE A 129 21.56 -3.75 -3.85
N ALA A 130 21.65 -4.49 -2.72
CA ALA A 130 20.94 -5.76 -2.54
C ALA A 130 19.40 -5.60 -2.56
N LEU A 131 18.87 -4.43 -2.24
CA LEU A 131 17.43 -4.13 -2.24
C LEU A 131 16.93 -3.75 -3.65
N SER A 132 17.83 -3.39 -4.55
CA SER A 132 17.49 -2.96 -5.92
C SER A 132 17.15 -4.10 -6.87
N GLN A 133 17.19 -5.35 -6.40
CA GLN A 133 16.94 -6.55 -7.22
C GLN A 133 15.46 -6.93 -7.34
N GLY A 134 14.56 -6.27 -6.60
CA GLY A 134 13.11 -6.47 -6.74
C GLY A 134 12.47 -5.63 -7.84
N ASP A 135 11.26 -5.96 -8.25
CA ASP A 135 10.50 -5.24 -9.28
C ASP A 135 10.27 -3.77 -8.92
N ASP A 136 10.17 -3.44 -7.64
CA ASP A 136 10.03 -2.09 -7.08
C ASP A 136 11.37 -1.43 -6.75
N GLN A 137 12.48 -2.08 -7.09
CA GLN A 137 13.85 -1.63 -6.80
C GLN A 137 14.09 -1.28 -5.32
N GLY A 138 13.37 -1.92 -4.40
CA GLY A 138 13.46 -1.72 -2.96
C GLY A 138 12.64 -0.53 -2.43
N PHE A 139 11.81 0.10 -3.25
CA PHE A 139 10.98 1.22 -2.81
C PHE A 139 9.99 0.81 -1.71
N GLY A 140 9.37 -0.36 -1.85
CA GLY A 140 8.47 -0.90 -0.82
C GLY A 140 9.14 -1.11 0.52
N PHE A 141 10.39 -1.59 0.53
CA PHE A 141 11.18 -1.75 1.76
C PHE A 141 11.43 -0.40 2.46
N ILE A 142 11.89 0.61 1.71
CA ILE A 142 12.16 1.93 2.28
C ILE A 142 10.88 2.60 2.77
N LEU A 143 9.80 2.46 2.02
CA LEU A 143 8.49 2.96 2.43
C LEU A 143 8.00 2.29 3.72
N GLN A 144 8.25 0.99 3.88
CA GLN A 144 7.95 0.24 5.09
C GLN A 144 8.72 0.79 6.30
N GLN A 145 10.03 1.02 6.17
CA GLN A 145 10.86 1.60 7.25
C GLN A 145 10.34 2.98 7.68
N VAL A 146 9.87 3.77 6.72
CA VAL A 146 9.24 5.07 7.03
C VAL A 146 7.94 4.90 7.79
N TRP A 147 7.13 3.92 7.43
CA TRP A 147 5.88 3.66 8.15
C TRP A 147 6.13 3.13 9.55
N ASP A 148 7.15 2.29 9.76
CA ASP A 148 7.56 1.82 11.08
C ASP A 148 7.97 2.97 11.99
N GLN A 149 8.74 3.95 11.47
CA GLN A 149 9.06 5.17 12.20
C GLN A 149 7.81 5.99 12.53
N LEU A 150 6.93 6.21 11.55
CA LEU A 150 5.71 6.98 11.77
C LEU A 150 4.72 6.27 12.70
N ALA A 151 4.74 4.94 12.78
CA ALA A 151 3.92 4.19 13.71
C ALA A 151 4.28 4.47 15.19
N LEU A 152 5.55 4.81 15.47
CA LEU A 152 5.97 5.22 16.81
C LEU A 152 5.39 6.58 17.22
N GLU A 153 5.25 7.50 16.27
CA GLU A 153 4.77 8.85 16.50
C GLU A 153 3.24 8.98 16.32
N LEU A 154 2.69 8.22 15.38
CA LEU A 154 1.29 8.27 14.96
C LEU A 154 0.68 6.86 14.88
N PRO A 155 0.63 6.10 16.00
CA PRO A 155 0.22 4.69 15.96
C PRO A 155 -1.18 4.49 15.36
N ALA A 156 -2.16 5.33 15.70
CA ALA A 156 -3.52 5.22 15.18
C ALA A 156 -3.64 5.27 13.65
N LEU A 157 -2.62 5.81 12.95
CA LEU A 157 -2.61 5.95 11.48
C LEU A 157 -1.70 4.93 10.79
N PHE A 158 -0.67 4.46 11.50
CA PHE A 158 0.37 3.59 10.94
C PHE A 158 0.47 2.23 11.62
N GLU A 159 -0.37 1.96 12.63
CA GLU A 159 -0.44 0.65 13.27
C GLU A 159 -0.78 -0.45 12.24
N TYR A 160 -0.11 -1.59 12.38
CA TYR A 160 -0.27 -2.72 11.47
C TYR A 160 -1.47 -3.58 11.87
N SER A 161 -2.20 -4.02 10.87
CA SER A 161 -3.09 -5.17 10.98
C SER A 161 -2.37 -6.38 10.39
N GLU A 162 -2.14 -7.41 11.17
CA GLU A 162 -1.44 -8.64 10.73
C GLU A 162 -2.03 -9.24 9.46
N ILE A 163 -3.36 -9.15 9.30
CA ILE A 163 -4.02 -9.66 8.11
C ILE A 163 -3.73 -8.82 6.87
N HIS A 164 -3.52 -7.51 7.02
CA HIS A 164 -3.15 -6.66 5.90
C HIS A 164 -1.75 -6.98 5.35
N GLU A 165 -0.84 -7.50 6.17
CA GLU A 165 0.48 -7.93 5.73
C GLU A 165 0.43 -9.16 4.82
N CYS A 166 -0.63 -9.98 4.97
CA CYS A 166 -0.84 -11.13 4.10
C CYS A 166 -1.27 -10.74 2.68
N ILE A 167 -1.62 -9.47 2.42
CA ILE A 167 -1.89 -8.96 1.08
C ILE A 167 -0.59 -8.45 0.49
N PRO A 168 -0.05 -9.09 -0.58
CA PRO A 168 1.18 -8.66 -1.21
C PRO A 168 1.02 -7.24 -1.79
N ILE A 169 2.05 -6.43 -1.64
CA ILE A 169 2.14 -5.14 -2.34
C ILE A 169 2.60 -5.44 -3.77
N PRO A 170 1.91 -4.91 -4.78
CA PRO A 170 2.22 -5.14 -6.17
C PRO A 170 3.54 -4.50 -6.61
#